data_2c134d6514d5163d339678d08ffa6e96
#
_entry.id   2c134d6514d5163d339678d08ffa6e96
#
_cell.length_a   1.000
_cell.length_b   1.000
_cell.length_c   1.000
_cell.angle_alpha   90.00
_cell.angle_beta   90.00
_cell.angle_gamma   90.00
#
_symmetry.space_group_name_H-M   'P 1'
#
loop_
_entity.id
_entity.type
_entity.pdbx_description
1 polymer ?
#
loop_
_entity_poly.entity_id
_entity_poly.type
_entity_poly.pdbx_seq_one_letter_code
_entity_poly.pdbx_strand_id
1 'polypeptide(L)'
;MSGLEFEVLPSESSQPESELKTELTPRAYLLTRLADVEPERPLWLWLGHIPKGKIVLIDGDPATGKSTLALDIAAHVTTGTVWPDGSAGCDPANVLLLTAEDGLADTVSPRIRAVQGDASK
;
A
#
# COMPACT_ATOMS: atom_id res chain seq x y z
N MET A 1 -31.21 -4.79 -54.45
CA MET A 1 -30.08 -3.86 -54.62
C MET A 1 -30.38 -2.70 -53.72
N SER A 2 -29.88 -2.76 -52.51
CA SER A 2 -30.09 -1.74 -51.47
C SER A 2 -28.73 -1.15 -51.14
N GLY A 3 -28.56 0.14 -51.48
CA GLY A 3 -27.33 0.87 -51.21
C GLY A 3 -27.20 1.19 -49.73
N LEU A 4 -26.07 0.87 -49.18
CA LEU A 4 -25.63 1.34 -47.84
C LEU A 4 -25.13 2.76 -48.02
N GLU A 5 -25.91 3.74 -47.59
CA GLU A 5 -25.44 5.11 -47.39
C GLU A 5 -24.56 5.16 -46.14
N PHE A 6 -23.29 5.45 -46.35
CA PHE A 6 -22.36 5.82 -45.26
C PHE A 6 -22.61 7.28 -44.95
N GLU A 7 -23.23 7.54 -43.81
CA GLU A 7 -23.36 8.87 -43.23
C GLU A 7 -22.00 9.29 -42.63
N VAL A 8 -21.35 10.23 -43.29
CA VAL A 8 -20.10 10.85 -42.83
C VAL A 8 -20.46 11.81 -41.72
N LEU A 9 -20.09 11.46 -40.48
CA LEU A 9 -20.17 12.37 -39.34
C LEU A 9 -19.28 13.58 -39.59
N PRO A 10 -19.75 14.81 -39.27
CA PRO A 10 -18.94 16.02 -39.43
C PRO A 10 -17.77 16.00 -38.48
N SER A 11 -16.59 16.33 -39.02
CA SER A 11 -15.38 16.59 -38.26
C SER A 11 -15.60 17.81 -37.37
N GLU A 12 -15.81 17.60 -36.08
CA GLU A 12 -15.76 18.69 -35.09
C GLU A 12 -14.34 19.18 -34.97
N SER A 13 -14.14 20.28 -35.66
CA SER A 13 -12.95 21.11 -35.57
C SER A 13 -12.86 21.81 -34.23
N SER A 14 -11.63 21.90 -33.75
CA SER A 14 -11.12 22.96 -32.86
C SER A 14 -11.78 23.08 -31.48
N GLN A 15 -11.32 22.24 -30.57
CA GLN A 15 -11.23 22.70 -29.19
C GLN A 15 -9.96 23.55 -29.02
N PRO A 16 -10.04 24.70 -28.35
CA PRO A 16 -8.89 25.57 -28.18
C PRO A 16 -7.84 24.92 -27.27
N GLU A 17 -6.61 24.83 -27.78
CA GLU A 17 -5.39 24.44 -27.04
C GLU A 17 -4.98 25.50 -25.98
N SER A 18 -5.93 26.14 -25.36
CA SER A 18 -5.66 27.06 -24.26
C SER A 18 -6.34 26.53 -23.02
N GLU A 19 -5.57 25.90 -22.18
CA GLU A 19 -5.74 25.80 -20.72
C GLU A 19 -5.18 24.50 -20.13
N LEU A 20 -4.04 24.04 -20.61
CA LEU A 20 -3.17 23.19 -19.79
C LEU A 20 -1.85 23.91 -19.50
N LYS A 21 -1.98 25.18 -19.09
CA LYS A 21 -0.94 25.77 -18.24
C LYS A 21 -1.16 25.21 -16.84
N THR A 22 -0.70 23.98 -16.63
CA THR A 22 -0.33 23.55 -15.29
C THR A 22 0.69 24.56 -14.81
N GLU A 23 0.24 25.54 -14.03
CA GLU A 23 1.14 26.38 -13.27
C GLU A 23 1.95 25.43 -12.39
N LEU A 24 3.15 25.11 -12.85
CA LEU A 24 4.20 24.54 -12.03
C LEU A 24 4.55 25.62 -11.00
N THR A 25 3.71 25.71 -9.97
CA THR A 25 4.08 26.46 -8.77
C THR A 25 5.43 25.88 -8.35
N PRO A 26 6.51 26.70 -8.33
CA PRO A 26 7.80 26.19 -7.90
C PRO A 26 7.59 25.56 -6.52
N ARG A 27 7.78 24.24 -6.40
CA ARG A 27 7.80 23.58 -5.10
C ARG A 27 8.89 24.29 -4.31
N ALA A 28 8.50 25.10 -3.35
CA ALA A 28 9.43 25.65 -2.39
C ALA A 28 10.06 24.43 -1.66
N TYR A 29 11.32 24.15 -1.97
CA TYR A 29 12.07 23.16 -1.21
C TYR A 29 12.28 23.73 0.19
N LEU A 30 11.54 23.21 1.16
CA LEU A 30 11.79 23.50 2.56
C LEU A 30 13.09 22.78 2.95
N LEU A 31 14.15 23.57 3.06
CA LEU A 31 15.41 23.12 3.61
C LEU A 31 15.37 23.36 5.12
N THR A 32 15.47 22.29 5.90
CA THR A 32 15.53 22.35 7.36
C THR A 32 16.93 21.98 7.81
N ARG A 33 17.53 22.78 8.70
CA ARG A 33 18.80 22.40 9.34
C ARG A 33 18.53 21.25 10.31
N LEU A 34 19.38 20.26 10.32
CA LEU A 34 19.26 19.15 11.26
C LEU A 34 19.36 19.61 12.73
N ALA A 35 20.11 20.69 12.99
CA ALA A 35 20.22 21.28 14.32
C ALA A 35 18.91 21.91 14.86
N ASP A 36 17.98 22.23 13.95
CA ASP A 36 16.69 22.82 14.29
C ASP A 36 15.58 21.76 14.43
N VAL A 37 15.94 20.47 14.29
CA VAL A 37 15.01 19.34 14.39
C VAL A 37 15.10 18.74 15.79
N GLU A 38 14.01 18.79 16.52
CA GLU A 38 13.86 18.12 17.80
C GLU A 38 13.82 16.60 17.62
N PRO A 39 14.67 15.83 18.31
CA PRO A 39 14.63 14.37 18.22
C PRO A 39 13.35 13.79 18.82
N GLU A 40 12.63 13.00 18.02
CA GLU A 40 11.43 12.29 18.48
C GLU A 40 11.70 10.79 18.63
N ARG A 41 11.05 10.19 19.62
CA ARG A 41 11.10 8.73 19.78
C ARG A 41 10.14 8.09 18.77
N PRO A 42 10.58 7.10 17.98
CA PRO A 42 9.69 6.41 17.06
C PRO A 42 8.63 5.63 17.85
N LEU A 43 7.38 5.72 17.37
CA LEU A 43 6.32 4.81 17.79
C LEU A 43 6.47 3.49 17.02
N TRP A 44 6.21 2.38 17.69
CA TRP A 44 6.38 1.05 17.10
C TRP A 44 5.04 0.35 16.90
N LEU A 45 4.88 -0.32 15.79
CA LEU A 45 3.85 -1.33 15.58
C LEU A 45 4.32 -2.67 16.17
N TRP A 46 5.54 -3.06 15.84
CA TRP A 46 6.27 -4.17 16.42
C TRP A 46 7.61 -3.64 16.92
N LEU A 47 7.81 -3.71 18.21
CA LEU A 47 8.94 -3.05 18.88
C LEU A 47 10.29 -3.49 18.30
N GLY A 48 11.09 -2.52 17.87
CA GLY A 48 12.41 -2.78 17.27
C GLY A 48 12.39 -3.31 15.83
N HIS A 49 11.22 -3.66 15.28
CA HIS A 49 11.09 -4.25 13.94
C HIS A 49 10.29 -3.36 12.97
N ILE A 50 9.10 -2.92 13.38
CA ILE A 50 8.21 -2.15 12.50
C ILE A 50 7.83 -0.84 13.16
N PRO A 51 8.44 0.28 12.76
CA PRO A 51 8.04 1.61 13.24
C PRO A 51 6.73 2.07 12.60
N LYS A 52 5.87 2.75 13.35
CA LYS A 52 4.65 3.37 12.83
C LYS A 52 4.98 4.56 11.92
N GLY A 53 4.23 4.71 10.84
CA GLY A 53 4.38 5.83 9.91
C GLY A 53 5.67 5.82 9.08
N LYS A 54 6.35 4.69 8.99
CA LYS A 54 7.55 4.50 8.18
C LYS A 54 7.37 3.34 7.20
N ILE A 55 8.12 3.35 6.11
CA ILE A 55 8.19 2.23 5.17
C ILE A 55 9.18 1.21 5.72
N VAL A 56 8.79 -0.06 5.71
CA VAL A 56 9.64 -1.20 6.04
C VAL A 56 9.74 -2.08 4.81
N LEU A 57 10.95 -2.48 4.44
CA LEU A 57 11.22 -3.37 3.33
C LEU A 57 11.58 -4.76 3.86
N ILE A 58 10.89 -5.79 3.35
CA ILE A 58 11.24 -7.19 3.58
C ILE A 58 11.87 -7.71 2.30
N ASP A 59 13.17 -7.93 2.31
CA ASP A 59 13.94 -8.41 1.18
C ASP A 59 14.53 -9.81 1.44
N GLY A 60 14.91 -10.52 0.38
CA GLY A 60 15.51 -11.85 0.43
C GLY A 60 15.22 -12.64 -0.83
N ASP A 61 15.86 -13.80 -0.95
CA ASP A 61 15.76 -14.69 -2.11
C ASP A 61 14.33 -15.20 -2.35
N PRO A 62 14.00 -15.65 -3.55
CA PRO A 62 12.72 -16.33 -3.83
C PRO A 62 12.50 -17.51 -2.88
N ALA A 63 11.26 -17.77 -2.51
CA ALA A 63 10.85 -18.88 -1.64
C ALA A 63 11.38 -18.84 -0.18
N THR A 64 11.90 -17.72 0.30
CA THR A 64 12.36 -17.56 1.70
C THR A 64 11.24 -17.26 2.70
N GLY A 65 9.99 -17.23 2.26
CA GLY A 65 8.85 -17.01 3.14
C GLY A 65 8.43 -15.55 3.37
N LYS A 66 8.90 -14.59 2.55
CA LYS A 66 8.54 -13.16 2.68
C LYS A 66 7.03 -12.91 2.72
N SER A 67 6.28 -13.52 1.78
CA SER A 67 4.82 -13.39 1.74
C SER A 67 4.16 -14.03 2.96
N THR A 68 4.70 -15.14 3.46
CA THR A 68 4.22 -15.78 4.70
C THR A 68 4.43 -14.88 5.90
N LEU A 69 5.61 -14.27 6.02
CA LEU A 69 5.91 -13.31 7.08
C LEU A 69 4.99 -12.07 7.00
N ALA A 70 4.74 -11.55 5.80
CA ALA A 70 3.84 -10.41 5.61
C ALA A 70 2.39 -10.74 6.06
N LEU A 71 1.90 -11.95 5.76
CA LEU A 71 0.58 -12.41 6.20
C LEU A 71 0.53 -12.68 7.71
N ASP A 72 1.61 -13.17 8.31
CA ASP A 72 1.73 -13.34 9.75
C ASP A 72 1.69 -11.99 10.49
N ILE A 73 2.42 -10.99 9.99
CA ILE A 73 2.34 -9.62 10.48
C ILE A 73 0.90 -9.08 10.37
N ALA A 74 0.23 -9.30 9.24
CA ALA A 74 -1.17 -8.90 9.05
C ALA A 74 -2.10 -9.58 10.06
N ALA A 75 -1.88 -10.86 10.37
CA ALA A 75 -2.65 -11.57 11.38
C ALA A 75 -2.49 -10.96 12.78
N HIS A 76 -1.26 -10.66 13.19
CA HIS A 76 -0.98 -9.98 14.47
C HIS A 76 -1.64 -8.60 14.54
N VAL A 77 -1.61 -7.82 13.45
CA VAL A 77 -2.25 -6.50 13.39
C VAL A 77 -3.77 -6.61 13.47
N THR A 78 -4.38 -7.53 12.75
CA THR A 78 -5.85 -7.67 12.71
C THR A 78 -6.43 -8.20 14.00
N THR A 79 -5.69 -9.02 14.73
CA THR A 79 -6.12 -9.64 15.98
C THR A 79 -5.61 -8.94 17.24
N GLY A 80 -4.54 -8.16 17.13
CA GLY A 80 -3.89 -7.53 18.29
C GLY A 80 -3.13 -8.50 19.20
N THR A 81 -2.83 -9.70 18.71
CA THR A 81 -2.10 -10.72 19.49
C THR A 81 -0.65 -10.32 19.74
N VAL A 82 -0.04 -10.90 20.76
CA VAL A 82 1.38 -10.70 21.08
C VAL A 82 2.26 -11.14 19.91
N TRP A 83 3.35 -10.43 19.70
CA TRP A 83 4.29 -10.72 18.63
C TRP A 83 5.12 -11.99 18.93
N PRO A 84 5.72 -12.65 17.92
CA PRO A 84 6.49 -13.89 18.10
C PRO A 84 7.65 -13.79 19.08
N ASP A 85 8.20 -12.59 19.27
CA ASP A 85 9.27 -12.33 20.26
C ASP A 85 8.75 -12.10 21.67
N GLY A 86 7.43 -12.22 21.89
CA GLY A 86 6.77 -11.97 23.17
C GLY A 86 6.49 -10.51 23.48
N SER A 87 6.83 -9.58 22.58
CA SER A 87 6.47 -8.17 22.75
C SER A 87 4.96 -7.98 22.62
N ALA A 88 4.43 -6.95 23.29
CA ALA A 88 2.99 -6.66 23.31
C ALA A 88 2.45 -6.43 21.89
N GLY A 89 1.26 -6.98 21.60
CA GLY A 89 0.52 -6.69 20.38
C GLY A 89 0.08 -5.23 20.31
N CYS A 90 -0.50 -4.86 19.18
CA CYS A 90 -1.11 -3.55 18.99
C CYS A 90 -2.64 -3.62 19.20
N ASP A 91 -3.30 -2.47 19.25
CA ASP A 91 -4.76 -2.44 19.12
C ASP A 91 -5.15 -3.03 17.75
N PRO A 92 -6.16 -3.93 17.68
CA PRO A 92 -6.60 -4.53 16.43
C PRO A 92 -6.95 -3.48 15.38
N ALA A 93 -6.39 -3.62 14.17
CA ALA A 93 -6.54 -2.65 13.10
C ALA A 93 -6.79 -3.32 11.74
N ASN A 94 -7.28 -2.54 10.78
CA ASN A 94 -7.45 -3.00 9.40
C ASN A 94 -6.12 -3.05 8.67
N VAL A 95 -5.98 -4.04 7.77
CA VAL A 95 -4.81 -4.21 6.92
C VAL A 95 -5.23 -4.21 5.45
N LEU A 96 -4.58 -3.39 4.63
CA LEU A 96 -4.73 -3.41 3.19
C LEU A 96 -3.60 -4.23 2.58
N LEU A 97 -3.95 -5.36 1.95
CA LEU A 97 -3.02 -6.21 1.21
C LEU A 97 -3.12 -5.92 -0.29
N LEU A 98 -1.98 -5.58 -0.90
CA LEU A 98 -1.84 -5.44 -2.35
C LEU A 98 -0.95 -6.57 -2.85
N THR A 99 -1.50 -7.45 -3.67
CA THR A 99 -0.77 -8.57 -4.27
C THR A 99 -1.02 -8.62 -5.77
N ALA A 100 0.03 -8.87 -6.55
CA ALA A 100 -0.05 -9.05 -7.99
C ALA A 100 0.25 -10.51 -8.41
N GLU A 101 0.89 -11.30 -7.55
CA GLU A 101 1.35 -12.65 -7.85
C GLU A 101 0.45 -13.74 -7.25
N ASP A 102 -0.01 -13.53 -6.01
CA ASP A 102 -0.81 -14.52 -5.28
C ASP A 102 -2.31 -14.28 -5.49
N GLY A 103 -3.06 -15.35 -5.81
CA GLY A 103 -4.53 -15.30 -5.88
C GLY A 103 -5.16 -15.09 -4.51
N LEU A 104 -6.17 -14.23 -4.42
CA LEU A 104 -6.82 -13.93 -3.13
C LEU A 104 -7.57 -15.12 -2.56
N ALA A 105 -8.27 -15.89 -3.39
CA ALA A 105 -9.16 -16.95 -2.94
C ALA A 105 -8.44 -18.26 -2.63
N ASP A 106 -7.43 -18.59 -3.43
CA ASP A 106 -6.73 -19.86 -3.40
C ASP A 106 -5.42 -19.82 -2.59
N THR A 107 -4.85 -18.66 -2.40
CA THR A 107 -3.55 -18.51 -1.74
C THR A 107 -3.63 -17.61 -0.50
N VAL A 108 -4.04 -16.36 -0.63
CA VAL A 108 -4.02 -15.39 0.46
C VAL A 108 -5.02 -15.73 1.56
N SER A 109 -6.30 -15.96 1.19
CA SER A 109 -7.36 -16.24 2.15
C SER A 109 -7.12 -17.52 2.98
N PRO A 110 -6.70 -18.65 2.40
CA PRO A 110 -6.34 -19.83 3.19
C PRO A 110 -5.16 -19.60 4.14
N ARG A 111 -4.15 -18.84 3.69
CA ARG A 111 -2.95 -18.56 4.51
C ARG A 111 -3.27 -17.66 5.69
N ILE A 112 -4.06 -16.58 5.50
CA ILE A 112 -4.43 -15.68 6.60
C ILE A 112 -5.24 -16.44 7.67
N ARG A 113 -6.11 -17.35 7.26
CA ARG A 113 -6.85 -18.21 8.18
C ARG A 113 -5.95 -19.20 8.93
N ALA A 114 -4.95 -19.76 8.25
CA ALA A 114 -4.01 -20.68 8.86
C ALA A 114 -3.18 -20.03 9.98
N VAL A 115 -2.84 -18.74 9.84
CA VAL A 115 -2.17 -17.96 10.89
C VAL A 115 -3.15 -17.25 11.83
N GLN A 116 -4.44 -17.62 11.80
CA GLN A 116 -5.49 -17.11 12.68
C GLN A 116 -5.73 -15.60 12.58
N GLY A 117 -5.44 -14.98 11.43
CA GLY A 117 -5.75 -13.60 11.17
C GLY A 117 -7.26 -13.35 11.03
N ASP A 118 -7.71 -12.15 11.39
CA ASP A 118 -9.09 -11.71 11.20
C ASP A 118 -9.28 -11.19 9.77
N ALA A 119 -9.84 -12.03 8.91
CA ALA A 119 -10.08 -11.71 7.50
C ALA A 119 -11.19 -10.64 7.29
N SER A 120 -11.85 -10.15 8.33
CA SER A 120 -12.83 -9.07 8.26
C SER A 120 -12.20 -7.69 8.38
N LYS A 121 -10.94 -7.63 8.70
CA LYS A 121 -10.10 -6.44 8.85
C LYS A 121 -8.96 -6.47 7.84
#